data_5b412868127989ed1bf64f2a33536522
#
_entry.id   5b412868127989ed1bf64f2a33536522
#
_cell.length_a   1.000
_cell.length_b   1.000
_cell.length_c   1.000
_cell.angle_alpha   90.00
_cell.angle_beta   90.00
_cell.angle_gamma   90.00
#
_symmetry.space_group_name_H-M   'P 1'
#
loop_
_entity.id
_entity.type
_entity.pdbx_description
1 polymer ?
#
loop_
_entity_poly.entity_id
_entity_poly.type
_entity_poly.pdbx_seq_one_letter_code
_entity_poly.pdbx_strand_id
1 'polypeptide(L)'
;MEMTVTRADVQKILGDELEALRSRIIANHVAAKQVASGRTKDSIKVELTENGGILWGRFPFGTLETGRRAGRTPHNFTGIIRQWVIDKGISVPPIQYIREPSERWKPKYTPKERGLMSMAGAIAHKIKTEGTKLYREGGRNDIYSPEVEKTVNSITDRVGLLFEQEVEHINLNTKNEDGHNK
;
A
#
# COMPACT_ATOMS: atom_id res chain seq x y z
N MET A 1 19.72 -32.08 22.72
CA MET A 1 18.46 -31.36 22.46
C MET A 1 18.40 -31.26 20.93
N GLU A 2 17.63 -32.12 20.28
CA GLU A 2 17.48 -32.10 18.82
C GLU A 2 16.82 -30.77 18.42
N MET A 3 17.58 -29.92 17.70
CA MET A 3 17.03 -28.73 17.05
C MET A 3 16.47 -29.20 15.69
N THR A 4 15.22 -29.54 15.66
CA THR A 4 14.53 -29.87 14.41
C THR A 4 13.84 -28.60 13.92
N VAL A 5 14.18 -28.15 12.69
CA VAL A 5 13.48 -27.03 12.06
C VAL A 5 11.99 -27.33 11.99
N THR A 6 11.23 -26.49 12.61
CA THR A 6 9.79 -26.63 12.69
C THR A 6 9.09 -25.69 11.69
N ARG A 7 7.87 -26.03 11.34
CA ARG A 7 7.00 -25.14 10.58
C ARG A 7 6.80 -23.80 11.30
N ALA A 8 6.80 -23.79 12.63
CA ALA A 8 6.67 -22.58 13.42
C ALA A 8 7.85 -21.62 13.22
N ASP A 9 9.07 -22.13 13.03
CA ASP A 9 10.26 -21.30 12.76
C ASP A 9 10.17 -20.61 11.41
N VAL A 10 9.74 -21.35 10.38
CA VAL A 10 9.49 -20.78 9.05
C VAL A 10 8.37 -19.74 9.09
N GLN A 11 7.28 -20.03 9.78
CA GLN A 11 6.14 -19.10 9.95
C GLN A 11 6.57 -17.83 10.68
N LYS A 12 7.46 -17.92 11.66
CA LYS A 12 8.03 -16.76 12.35
C LYS A 12 8.83 -15.89 11.39
N ILE A 13 9.73 -16.48 10.59
CA ILE A 13 10.49 -15.75 9.58
C ILE A 13 9.56 -15.02 8.61
N LEU A 14 8.54 -15.71 8.11
CA LEU A 14 7.54 -15.11 7.21
C LEU A 14 6.82 -13.93 7.87
N GLY A 15 6.38 -14.09 9.11
CA GLY A 15 5.71 -13.03 9.87
C GLY A 15 6.58 -11.79 10.04
N ASP A 16 7.82 -12.00 10.50
CA ASP A 16 8.78 -10.92 10.73
C ASP A 16 9.07 -10.14 9.43
N GLU A 17 9.32 -10.85 8.32
CA GLU A 17 9.65 -10.23 7.03
C GLU A 17 8.44 -9.51 6.40
N LEU A 18 7.23 -10.06 6.53
CA LEU A 18 6.02 -9.42 6.02
C LEU A 18 5.63 -8.17 6.82
N GLU A 19 5.84 -8.16 8.13
CA GLU A 19 5.64 -6.96 8.96
C GLU A 19 6.71 -5.90 8.67
N ALA A 20 7.95 -6.30 8.43
CA ALA A 20 9.00 -5.41 7.96
C ALA A 20 8.66 -4.81 6.57
N LEU A 21 8.20 -5.64 5.63
CA LEU A 21 7.71 -5.19 4.32
C LEU A 21 6.57 -4.19 4.46
N ARG A 22 5.57 -4.50 5.27
CA ARG A 22 4.44 -3.59 5.56
C ARG A 22 4.95 -2.23 6.04
N SER A 23 5.88 -2.24 6.98
CA SER A 23 6.44 -1.02 7.57
C SER A 23 7.19 -0.18 6.53
N ARG A 24 8.01 -0.81 5.68
CA ARG A 24 8.74 -0.14 4.59
C ARG A 24 7.79 0.47 3.56
N ILE A 25 6.78 -0.27 3.13
CA ILE A 25 5.76 0.23 2.19
C ILE A 25 5.02 1.44 2.76
N ILE A 26 4.63 1.40 4.04
CA ILE A 26 3.97 2.53 4.71
C ILE A 26 4.91 3.75 4.73
N ALA A 27 6.17 3.57 5.08
CA ALA A 27 7.16 4.65 5.10
C ALA A 27 7.35 5.27 3.71
N ASN A 28 7.51 4.46 2.67
CA ASN A 28 7.65 4.91 1.28
C ASN A 28 6.40 5.68 0.80
N HIS A 29 5.20 5.17 1.12
CA HIS A 29 3.94 5.85 0.79
C HIS A 29 3.82 7.22 1.46
N VAL A 30 4.28 7.35 2.72
CA VAL A 30 4.32 8.63 3.44
C VAL A 30 5.37 9.56 2.83
N ALA A 31 6.58 9.07 2.58
CA ALA A 31 7.67 9.84 1.96
C ALA A 31 7.29 10.36 0.57
N ALA A 32 6.54 9.57 -0.20
CA ALA A 32 6.00 9.94 -1.50
C ALA A 32 4.90 11.02 -1.44
N LYS A 33 4.48 11.45 -0.25
CA LYS A 33 3.39 12.43 -0.03
C LYS A 33 2.06 12.03 -0.67
N GLN A 34 1.82 10.73 -0.84
CA GLN A 34 0.58 10.22 -1.44
C GLN A 34 -0.56 10.04 -0.42
N VAL A 35 -0.25 10.06 0.87
CA VAL A 35 -1.26 9.94 1.93
C VAL A 35 -2.22 11.13 1.92
N ALA A 36 -3.51 10.88 1.93
CA ALA A 36 -4.57 11.87 2.15
C ALA A 36 -5.26 11.56 3.49
N SER A 37 -6.31 10.74 3.49
CA SER A 37 -7.03 10.35 4.71
C SER A 37 -6.33 9.30 5.57
N GLY A 38 -5.24 8.69 5.12
CA GLY A 38 -4.59 7.57 5.79
C GLY A 38 -5.23 6.20 5.52
N ARG A 39 -6.47 6.14 5.07
CA ARG A 39 -7.24 4.88 4.91
C ARG A 39 -6.52 3.79 4.10
N THR A 40 -5.73 4.16 3.10
CA THR A 40 -4.96 3.17 2.30
C THR A 40 -3.80 2.63 3.12
N LYS A 41 -3.05 3.49 3.79
CA LYS A 41 -1.96 3.13 4.69
C LYS A 41 -2.45 2.19 5.82
N ASP A 42 -3.54 2.57 6.47
CA ASP A 42 -4.09 1.86 7.62
C ASP A 42 -4.77 0.53 7.23
N SER A 43 -5.04 0.33 5.94
CA SER A 43 -5.63 -0.92 5.42
C SER A 43 -4.59 -2.02 5.15
N ILE A 44 -3.30 -1.72 5.24
CA ILE A 44 -2.26 -2.71 4.95
C ILE A 44 -2.13 -3.65 6.15
N LYS A 45 -2.39 -4.94 5.92
CA LYS A 45 -2.37 -5.98 6.95
C LYS A 45 -1.60 -7.20 6.47
N VAL A 46 -0.90 -7.83 7.40
CA VAL A 46 -0.26 -9.13 7.21
C VAL A 46 -1.22 -10.22 7.68
N GLU A 47 -1.32 -11.28 6.93
CA GLU A 47 -2.04 -12.49 7.26
C GLU A 47 -1.12 -13.68 7.00
N LEU A 48 -0.86 -14.48 8.03
CA LEU A 48 -0.14 -15.74 7.90
C LEU A 48 -1.15 -16.86 7.61
N THR A 49 -0.88 -17.64 6.60
CA THR A 49 -1.66 -18.79 6.22
C THR A 49 -0.88 -20.06 6.56
N GLU A 50 -1.53 -21.20 6.46
CA GLU A 50 -0.88 -22.48 6.72
C GLU A 50 0.39 -22.70 5.88
N ASN A 51 0.41 -22.26 4.62
CA ASN A 51 1.48 -22.52 3.67
C ASN A 51 2.22 -21.24 3.20
N GLY A 52 2.07 -20.12 3.91
CA GLY A 52 2.71 -18.87 3.49
C GLY A 52 2.20 -17.65 4.23
N GLY A 53 2.33 -16.47 3.62
CA GLY A 53 1.81 -15.23 4.15
C GLY A 53 1.33 -14.30 3.05
N ILE A 54 0.38 -13.44 3.38
CA ILE A 54 -0.26 -12.51 2.45
C ILE A 54 -0.20 -11.11 3.04
N LEU A 55 0.19 -10.15 2.20
CA LEU A 55 0.05 -8.73 2.51
C LEU A 55 -1.20 -8.17 1.82
N TRP A 56 -2.21 -7.85 2.60
CA TRP A 56 -3.45 -7.27 2.11
C TRP A 56 -3.38 -5.74 2.07
N GLY A 57 -4.06 -5.17 1.09
CA GLY A 57 -4.29 -3.73 0.99
C GLY A 57 -5.62 -3.44 0.30
N ARG A 58 -6.16 -2.23 0.51
CA ARG A 58 -7.37 -1.79 -0.21
C ARG A 58 -7.16 -1.78 -1.72
N PHE A 59 -8.23 -1.96 -2.50
CA PHE A 59 -8.21 -1.93 -3.97
C PHE A 59 -7.37 -0.80 -4.59
N PRO A 60 -7.39 0.46 -4.10
CA PRO A 60 -6.55 1.52 -4.65
C PRO A 60 -5.05 1.37 -4.42
N PHE A 61 -4.61 0.41 -3.60
CA PHE A 61 -3.18 0.20 -3.29
C PHE A 61 -2.34 -0.01 -4.55
N GLY A 62 -2.82 -0.83 -5.50
CA GLY A 62 -2.11 -1.07 -6.77
C GLY A 62 -1.87 0.19 -7.61
N THR A 63 -2.65 1.26 -7.39
CA THR A 63 -2.47 2.53 -8.12
C THR A 63 -1.45 3.47 -7.50
N LEU A 64 -0.83 3.11 -6.38
CA LEU A 64 0.19 3.94 -5.72
C LEU A 64 1.44 4.11 -6.58
N GLU A 65 1.80 3.08 -7.34
CA GLU A 65 2.92 3.15 -8.28
C GLU A 65 2.48 3.43 -9.71
N THR A 66 1.43 2.79 -10.18
CA THR A 66 1.00 2.91 -11.59
C THR A 66 0.17 4.15 -11.89
N GLY A 67 -0.43 4.76 -10.85
CA GLY A 67 -1.46 5.75 -11.06
C GLY A 67 -2.76 5.12 -11.61
N ARG A 68 -3.72 5.96 -11.96
CA ARG A 68 -5.00 5.55 -12.54
C ARG A 68 -5.05 5.97 -14.01
N ARG A 69 -5.27 5.03 -14.92
CA ARG A 69 -5.52 5.31 -16.36
C ARG A 69 -6.84 6.04 -16.57
N ALA A 70 -6.96 6.69 -17.72
CA ALA A 70 -8.21 7.26 -18.20
C ALA A 70 -9.32 6.20 -18.37
N GLY A 71 -10.56 6.62 -18.37
CA GLY A 71 -11.70 5.76 -18.63
C GLY A 71 -12.76 5.77 -17.52
N ARG A 72 -13.46 4.62 -17.35
CA ARG A 72 -14.62 4.49 -16.45
C ARG A 72 -14.25 4.85 -15.00
N THR A 73 -15.04 5.73 -14.40
CA THR A 73 -14.88 6.16 -13.01
C THR A 73 -15.96 5.57 -12.11
N PRO A 74 -15.74 5.45 -10.80
CA PRO A 74 -16.76 5.05 -9.84
C PRO A 74 -17.97 5.99 -9.87
N HIS A 75 -19.12 5.50 -9.42
CA HIS A 75 -20.24 6.36 -9.13
C HIS A 75 -19.84 7.42 -8.09
N ASN A 76 -20.38 8.64 -8.21
CA ASN A 76 -20.04 9.77 -7.35
C ASN A 76 -18.52 10.12 -7.31
N PHE A 77 -17.82 9.97 -8.44
CA PHE A 77 -16.38 10.20 -8.47
C PHE A 77 -15.99 11.61 -8.08
N THR A 78 -16.76 12.62 -8.47
CA THR A 78 -16.57 14.02 -8.04
C THR A 78 -16.62 14.17 -6.51
N GLY A 79 -17.55 13.47 -5.86
CA GLY A 79 -17.65 13.45 -4.40
C GLY A 79 -16.41 12.81 -3.73
N ILE A 80 -15.88 11.73 -4.32
CA ILE A 80 -14.64 11.10 -3.88
C ILE A 80 -13.46 12.08 -4.00
N ILE A 81 -13.34 12.79 -5.12
CA ILE A 81 -12.28 13.78 -5.32
C ILE A 81 -12.46 14.98 -4.39
N ARG A 82 -13.70 15.44 -4.17
CA ARG A 82 -13.99 16.50 -3.19
C ARG A 82 -13.46 16.14 -1.80
N GLN A 83 -13.75 14.91 -1.34
CA GLN A 83 -13.26 14.45 -0.04
C GLN A 83 -11.74 14.36 -0.03
N TRP A 84 -11.11 13.89 -1.11
CA TRP A 84 -9.67 13.84 -1.24
C TRP A 84 -9.02 15.24 -1.16
N VAL A 85 -9.61 16.27 -1.78
CA VAL A 85 -9.14 17.67 -1.68
C VAL A 85 -9.17 18.16 -0.23
N ILE A 86 -10.24 17.81 0.50
CA ILE A 86 -10.39 18.14 1.94
C ILE A 86 -9.33 17.40 2.77
N ASP A 87 -9.21 16.08 2.59
CA ASP A 87 -8.27 15.22 3.33
C ASP A 87 -6.80 15.64 3.10
N LYS A 88 -6.49 16.19 1.93
CA LYS A 88 -5.18 16.75 1.58
C LYS A 88 -4.95 18.14 2.14
N GLY A 89 -5.96 18.81 2.70
CA GLY A 89 -5.86 20.16 3.17
C GLY A 89 -5.61 21.19 2.05
N ILE A 90 -6.04 20.90 0.82
CA ILE A 90 -5.84 21.80 -0.31
C ILE A 90 -6.76 23.01 -0.15
N SER A 91 -6.18 24.20 -0.08
CA SER A 91 -6.93 25.45 -0.03
C SER A 91 -7.55 25.75 -1.39
N VAL A 92 -8.87 25.99 -1.39
CA VAL A 92 -9.61 26.29 -2.62
C VAL A 92 -10.29 27.65 -2.44
N PRO A 93 -10.07 28.61 -3.37
CA PRO A 93 -10.70 29.92 -3.30
C PRO A 93 -12.22 29.79 -3.46
N PRO A 94 -13.02 30.63 -2.75
CA PRO A 94 -14.45 30.68 -2.92
C PRO A 94 -14.82 31.27 -4.29
N ILE A 95 -15.88 30.73 -4.90
CA ILE A 95 -16.44 31.28 -6.13
C ILE A 95 -17.73 32.02 -5.80
N GLN A 96 -17.72 33.33 -5.91
CA GLN A 96 -18.87 34.17 -5.62
C GLN A 96 -19.98 33.98 -6.66
N TYR A 97 -21.21 34.23 -6.24
CA TYR A 97 -22.35 34.30 -7.14
C TYR A 97 -22.44 35.69 -7.76
N ILE A 98 -22.73 35.78 -9.04
CA ILE A 98 -22.97 37.06 -9.73
C ILE A 98 -24.33 37.62 -9.30
N ARG A 99 -25.30 36.73 -9.04
CA ARG A 99 -26.64 37.09 -8.61
C ARG A 99 -26.75 37.00 -7.09
N GLU A 100 -27.29 38.07 -6.47
CA GLU A 100 -27.62 38.09 -5.04
C GLU A 100 -28.71 37.03 -4.72
N PRO A 101 -28.61 36.30 -3.59
CA PRO A 101 -29.67 35.43 -3.09
C PRO A 101 -30.97 36.23 -2.88
N SER A 102 -32.10 35.64 -3.18
CA SER A 102 -33.42 36.24 -2.99
C SER A 102 -34.41 35.22 -2.40
N GLU A 103 -35.59 35.65 -2.00
CA GLU A 103 -36.63 34.74 -1.53
C GLU A 103 -37.02 33.65 -2.54
N ARG A 104 -36.95 33.98 -3.86
CA ARG A 104 -37.28 33.08 -4.96
C ARG A 104 -36.11 32.23 -5.43
N TRP A 105 -34.86 32.56 -5.04
CA TRP A 105 -33.68 31.85 -5.47
C TRP A 105 -32.63 31.81 -4.35
N LYS A 106 -32.40 30.60 -3.85
CA LYS A 106 -31.34 30.32 -2.87
C LYS A 106 -30.29 29.41 -3.52
N PRO A 107 -29.00 29.79 -3.45
CA PRO A 107 -27.95 28.94 -3.98
C PRO A 107 -27.84 27.64 -3.20
N LYS A 108 -27.64 26.52 -3.93
CA LYS A 108 -27.47 25.18 -3.33
C LYS A 108 -26.20 25.06 -2.49
N TYR A 109 -25.16 25.84 -2.84
CA TYR A 109 -23.85 25.78 -2.20
C TYR A 109 -23.44 27.16 -1.72
N THR A 110 -22.69 27.22 -0.65
CA THR A 110 -21.97 28.43 -0.25
C THR A 110 -20.87 28.74 -1.29
N PRO A 111 -20.36 29.98 -1.38
CA PRO A 111 -19.24 30.32 -2.27
C PRO A 111 -18.01 29.41 -2.09
N LYS A 112 -17.70 29.02 -0.86
CA LYS A 112 -16.60 28.09 -0.54
C LYS A 112 -16.86 26.69 -1.06
N GLU A 113 -18.06 26.17 -0.82
CA GLU A 113 -18.45 24.84 -1.34
C GLU A 113 -18.51 24.82 -2.86
N ARG A 114 -18.95 25.93 -3.49
CA ARG A 114 -18.97 26.08 -4.94
C ARG A 114 -17.55 26.00 -5.52
N GLY A 115 -16.58 26.68 -4.91
CA GLY A 115 -15.17 26.57 -5.29
C GLY A 115 -14.65 25.15 -5.20
N LEU A 116 -14.93 24.49 -4.06
CA LEU A 116 -14.52 23.10 -3.82
C LEU A 116 -15.15 22.12 -4.82
N MET A 117 -16.46 22.26 -5.11
CA MET A 117 -17.15 21.40 -6.08
C MET A 117 -16.63 21.64 -7.51
N SER A 118 -16.36 22.89 -7.88
CA SER A 118 -15.79 23.24 -9.19
C SER A 118 -14.41 22.60 -9.37
N MET A 119 -13.53 22.75 -8.39
CA MET A 119 -12.19 22.15 -8.41
C MET A 119 -12.27 20.62 -8.47
N ALA A 120 -13.09 20.01 -7.60
CA ALA A 120 -13.27 18.56 -7.59
C ALA A 120 -13.80 18.03 -8.92
N GLY A 121 -14.76 18.75 -9.53
CA GLY A 121 -15.30 18.41 -10.86
C GLY A 121 -14.23 18.47 -11.95
N ALA A 122 -13.43 19.53 -11.99
CA ALA A 122 -12.35 19.69 -12.96
C ALA A 122 -11.30 18.58 -12.82
N ILE A 123 -10.86 18.25 -11.59
CA ILE A 123 -9.93 17.17 -11.33
C ILE A 123 -10.53 15.82 -11.75
N ALA A 124 -11.79 15.55 -11.36
CA ALA A 124 -12.48 14.31 -11.70
C ALA A 124 -12.63 14.14 -13.22
N HIS A 125 -12.96 15.21 -13.94
CA HIS A 125 -13.04 15.22 -15.40
C HIS A 125 -11.67 14.89 -16.01
N LYS A 126 -10.61 15.58 -15.58
CA LYS A 126 -9.25 15.35 -16.07
C LYS A 126 -8.77 13.90 -15.82
N ILE A 127 -9.02 13.35 -14.65
CA ILE A 127 -8.68 11.94 -14.37
C ILE A 127 -9.48 10.98 -15.25
N LYS A 128 -10.75 11.28 -15.53
CA LYS A 128 -11.58 10.46 -16.42
C LYS A 128 -11.08 10.45 -17.86
N THR A 129 -10.62 11.61 -18.35
CA THR A 129 -10.22 11.80 -19.75
C THR A 129 -8.76 11.44 -20.03
N GLU A 130 -7.86 11.77 -19.09
CA GLU A 130 -6.41 11.66 -19.30
C GLU A 130 -5.74 10.69 -18.33
N GLY A 131 -6.40 10.30 -17.26
CA GLY A 131 -5.77 9.59 -16.13
C GLY A 131 -5.13 10.53 -15.11
N THR A 132 -4.58 9.96 -14.05
CA THR A 132 -3.85 10.73 -13.04
C THR A 132 -2.52 11.24 -13.59
N LYS A 133 -1.96 12.29 -12.95
CA LYS A 133 -0.63 12.81 -13.30
C LYS A 133 0.42 11.68 -13.25
N LEU A 134 0.42 10.89 -12.19
CA LEU A 134 1.33 9.75 -12.03
C LEU A 134 1.27 8.77 -13.21
N TYR A 135 0.06 8.41 -13.66
CA TYR A 135 -0.13 7.54 -14.82
C TYR A 135 0.45 8.12 -16.11
N ARG A 136 0.23 9.42 -16.36
CA ARG A 136 0.73 10.11 -17.57
C ARG A 136 2.26 10.27 -17.58
N GLU A 137 2.88 10.28 -16.41
CA GLU A 137 4.33 10.37 -16.23
C GLU A 137 5.02 9.00 -16.25
N GLY A 138 4.28 7.92 -16.54
CA GLY A 138 4.82 6.57 -16.63
C GLY A 138 4.82 5.79 -15.32
N GLY A 139 4.22 6.34 -14.26
CA GLY A 139 4.22 5.71 -12.94
C GLY A 139 5.47 5.99 -12.12
N ARG A 140 5.67 5.18 -11.08
CA ARG A 140 6.85 5.13 -10.20
C ARG A 140 7.05 3.70 -9.73
N ASN A 141 8.17 3.35 -9.15
CA ASN A 141 8.49 2.00 -8.70
C ASN A 141 9.19 1.98 -7.33
N ASP A 142 8.93 2.96 -6.48
CA ASP A 142 9.64 3.15 -5.21
C ASP A 142 8.72 3.07 -3.98
N ILE A 143 7.50 2.55 -4.14
CA ILE A 143 6.58 2.35 -3.01
C ILE A 143 6.62 0.92 -2.51
N TYR A 144 6.33 -0.06 -3.38
CA TYR A 144 6.23 -1.47 -2.98
C TYR A 144 7.05 -2.42 -3.88
N SER A 145 7.21 -2.15 -5.18
CA SER A 145 7.85 -3.09 -6.11
C SER A 145 9.24 -3.53 -5.67
N PRO A 146 10.20 -2.64 -5.36
CA PRO A 146 11.55 -3.07 -4.94
C PRO A 146 11.56 -3.68 -3.54
N GLU A 147 10.62 -3.30 -2.68
CA GLU A 147 10.54 -3.83 -1.32
C GLU A 147 10.01 -5.28 -1.30
N VAL A 148 9.12 -5.63 -2.23
CA VAL A 148 8.65 -7.00 -2.39
C VAL A 148 9.80 -7.91 -2.81
N GLU A 149 10.60 -7.52 -3.80
CA GLU A 149 11.75 -8.30 -4.26
C GLU A 149 12.79 -8.51 -3.14
N LYS A 150 13.14 -7.45 -2.43
CA LYS A 150 14.06 -7.54 -1.27
C LYS A 150 13.53 -8.49 -0.19
N THR A 151 12.23 -8.44 0.07
CA THR A 151 11.60 -9.29 1.09
C THR A 151 11.61 -10.76 0.66
N VAL A 152 11.30 -11.06 -0.60
CA VAL A 152 11.37 -12.43 -1.12
C VAL A 152 12.78 -12.99 -0.99
N ASN A 153 13.80 -12.22 -1.37
CA ASN A 153 15.20 -12.62 -1.23
C ASN A 153 15.56 -12.86 0.24
N SER A 154 15.20 -11.93 1.13
CA SER A 154 15.46 -12.08 2.59
C SER A 154 14.79 -13.32 3.20
N ILE A 155 13.55 -13.62 2.81
CA ILE A 155 12.86 -14.84 3.25
C ILE A 155 13.61 -16.07 2.74
N THR A 156 14.00 -16.10 1.47
CA THR A 156 14.72 -17.21 0.85
C THR A 156 16.05 -17.47 1.58
N ASP A 157 16.83 -16.42 1.81
CA ASP A 157 18.12 -16.52 2.49
C ASP A 157 17.96 -17.00 3.95
N ARG A 158 17.02 -16.43 4.70
CA ARG A 158 16.79 -16.80 6.10
C ARG A 158 16.27 -18.22 6.26
N VAL A 159 15.36 -18.63 5.38
CA VAL A 159 14.85 -20.02 5.39
C VAL A 159 15.94 -20.99 4.94
N GLY A 160 16.74 -20.63 3.92
CA GLY A 160 17.89 -21.41 3.48
C GLY A 160 18.89 -21.65 4.60
N LEU A 161 19.33 -20.59 5.29
CA LEU A 161 20.23 -20.68 6.44
C LEU A 161 19.68 -21.56 7.58
N LEU A 162 18.38 -21.49 7.82
CA LEU A 162 17.73 -22.33 8.84
C LEU A 162 17.86 -23.81 8.52
N PHE A 163 17.65 -24.21 7.25
CA PHE A 163 17.81 -25.61 6.83
C PHE A 163 19.27 -26.03 6.71
N GLU A 164 20.19 -25.16 6.31
CA GLU A 164 21.64 -25.45 6.30
C GLU A 164 22.15 -25.80 7.71
N GLN A 165 21.76 -25.04 8.72
CA GLN A 165 22.11 -25.31 10.12
C GLN A 165 21.58 -26.68 10.60
N GLU A 166 20.37 -27.07 10.18
CA GLU A 166 19.81 -28.36 10.51
C GLU A 166 20.59 -29.52 9.85
N VAL A 167 20.94 -29.38 8.57
CA VAL A 167 21.74 -30.38 7.83
C VAL A 167 23.13 -30.56 8.47
N GLU A 168 23.79 -29.45 8.82
CA GLU A 168 25.09 -29.52 9.52
C GLU A 168 25.00 -30.23 10.86
N HIS A 169 23.93 -29.97 11.62
CA HIS A 169 23.69 -30.61 12.91
C HIS A 169 23.48 -32.13 12.76
N ILE A 170 22.74 -32.56 11.75
CA ILE A 170 22.54 -34.01 11.44
C ILE A 170 23.89 -34.66 11.10
N ASN A 171 24.70 -34.05 10.25
CA ASN A 171 25.99 -34.58 9.84
C ASN A 171 27.02 -34.70 10.97
N LEU A 172 26.97 -33.79 11.95
CA LEU A 172 27.85 -33.86 13.13
C LEU A 172 27.42 -35.00 14.08
N ASN A 173 26.14 -35.25 14.23
CA ASN A 173 25.62 -36.32 15.09
C ASN A 173 25.97 -37.72 14.52
N THR A 174 25.84 -37.94 13.22
CA THR A 174 26.21 -39.22 12.58
C THR A 174 27.71 -39.53 12.72
N LYS A 175 28.60 -38.51 12.67
CA LYS A 175 30.04 -38.71 12.90
C LYS A 175 30.40 -39.09 14.31
N ASN A 176 29.59 -38.72 15.30
CA ASN A 176 29.85 -39.07 16.70
C ASN A 176 29.35 -40.47 17.06
N GLU A 177 28.37 -41.03 16.34
CA GLU A 177 27.89 -42.40 16.55
C GLU A 177 28.82 -43.44 15.95
N ASP A 178 29.49 -43.13 14.83
CA ASP A 178 30.45 -44.02 14.17
C ASP A 178 31.84 -44.08 14.90
N GLY A 179 32.09 -43.15 15.81
CA GLY A 179 33.35 -43.06 16.57
C GLY A 179 33.45 -43.96 17.81
N HIS A 180 32.40 -44.70 18.18
CA HIS A 180 32.38 -45.48 19.45
C HIS A 180 32.41 -46.98 19.29
N ASN A 181 32.71 -47.51 18.10
CA ASN A 181 32.91 -48.92 17.83
C ASN A 181 34.33 -49.23 17.36
N LYS A 182 35.31 -49.12 18.27
CA LYS A 182 36.60 -49.82 18.14
C LYS A 182 37.11 -50.22 19.52
#